data_bdd7e00c694c15b37d8daaa271101d61
#
_entry.id   bdd7e00c694c15b37d8daaa271101d61
#
_cell.length_a   1.000
_cell.length_b   1.000
_cell.length_c   1.000
_cell.angle_alpha   90.00
_cell.angle_beta   90.00
_cell.angle_gamma   90.00
#
_symmetry.space_group_name_H-M   'P 1'
#
loop_
_entity.id
_entity.type
_entity.pdbx_description
1 polymer ?
#
loop_
_entity_poly.entity_id
_entity_poly.type
_entity_poly.pdbx_seq_one_letter_code
_entity_poly.pdbx_strand_id
1 'polypeptide(L)'
;MGKSAKQLLEEAKSSINVISVEEATGLVGDESVVFVDVRDANSIETVIPGAISVPRGMLEFHADPEFEAFHKPELDPSKHIVFTCGAGGQAALSGKTLKEMGFENISSIDGGMGAWEEANGPTEEFKG
;
A
#
# COMPACT_ATOMS: atom_id res chain seq x y z
N MET A 1 -16.20 21.38 11.72
CA MET A 1 -15.47 20.92 12.88
C MET A 1 -14.63 19.70 12.61
N GLY A 2 -15.17 18.60 12.23
CA GLY A 2 -14.37 17.45 11.83
C GLY A 2 -13.98 17.53 10.36
N LYS A 3 -13.26 16.53 9.91
CA LYS A 3 -12.89 16.37 8.51
C LYS A 3 -13.73 15.27 7.87
N SER A 4 -14.11 15.48 6.62
CA SER A 4 -14.79 14.45 5.86
C SER A 4 -13.76 13.42 5.35
N ALA A 5 -14.25 12.24 4.94
CA ALA A 5 -13.38 11.25 4.31
C ALA A 5 -12.69 11.83 3.08
N LYS A 6 -13.41 12.65 2.32
CA LYS A 6 -12.83 13.31 1.15
C LYS A 6 -11.64 14.20 1.52
N GLN A 7 -11.78 14.99 2.60
CA GLN A 7 -10.70 15.85 3.08
C GLN A 7 -9.51 15.02 3.57
N LEU A 8 -9.76 13.95 4.33
CA LEU A 8 -8.70 13.06 4.80
C LEU A 8 -7.95 12.44 3.62
N LEU A 9 -8.68 12.05 2.58
CA LEU A 9 -8.09 11.46 1.39
C LEU A 9 -7.22 12.47 0.63
N GLU A 10 -7.70 13.69 0.46
CA GLU A 10 -6.95 14.75 -0.21
C GLU A 10 -5.66 15.07 0.53
N GLU A 11 -5.72 15.16 1.86
CA GLU A 11 -4.53 15.36 2.69
C GLU A 11 -3.54 14.21 2.55
N ALA A 12 -4.05 12.97 2.54
CA ALA A 12 -3.19 11.80 2.38
C ALA A 12 -2.47 11.82 1.04
N LYS A 13 -3.19 12.09 -0.05
CA LYS A 13 -2.61 12.15 -1.38
C LYS A 13 -1.55 13.25 -1.52
N SER A 14 -1.70 14.35 -0.79
CA SER A 14 -0.72 15.44 -0.84
C SER A 14 0.54 15.14 -0.03
N SER A 15 0.51 14.16 0.87
CA SER A 15 1.66 13.83 1.72
C SER A 15 2.51 12.66 1.21
N ILE A 16 2.06 11.98 0.16
CA ILE A 16 2.75 10.82 -0.43
C ILE A 16 2.85 11.01 -1.94
N ASN A 17 3.55 10.09 -2.60
CA ASN A 17 3.60 10.06 -4.06
C ASN A 17 2.45 9.20 -4.57
N VAL A 18 1.61 9.75 -5.44
CA VAL A 18 0.58 8.97 -6.14
C VAL A 18 1.16 8.64 -7.51
N ILE A 19 1.38 7.37 -7.79
CA ILE A 19 2.04 6.94 -9.02
C ILE A 19 1.05 6.21 -9.94
N SER A 20 1.32 6.25 -11.24
CA SER A 20 0.48 5.57 -12.23
C SER A 20 0.72 4.07 -12.18
N VAL A 21 -0.22 3.32 -12.75
CA VAL A 21 -0.04 1.87 -12.95
C VAL A 21 1.22 1.60 -13.76
N GLU A 22 1.49 2.41 -14.78
CA GLU A 22 2.66 2.25 -15.64
C GLU A 22 3.96 2.38 -14.83
N GLU A 23 4.06 3.42 -14.00
CA GLU A 23 5.22 3.61 -13.13
C GLU A 23 5.38 2.45 -12.16
N ALA A 24 4.27 2.03 -11.53
CA ALA A 24 4.29 0.95 -10.57
C ALA A 24 4.67 -0.39 -11.21
N THR A 25 4.23 -0.65 -12.44
CA THR A 25 4.58 -1.87 -13.18
C THR A 25 6.09 -1.98 -13.34
N GLY A 26 6.76 -0.87 -13.58
CA GLY A 26 8.22 -0.83 -13.71
C GLY A 26 8.96 -1.15 -12.42
N LEU A 27 8.29 -1.13 -11.28
CA LEU A 27 8.88 -1.42 -9.97
C LEU A 27 8.71 -2.88 -9.54
N VAL A 28 7.91 -3.67 -10.25
CA VAL A 28 7.70 -5.08 -9.91
C VAL A 28 9.02 -5.84 -10.04
N GLY A 29 9.38 -6.57 -8.99
CA GLY A 29 10.64 -7.33 -8.96
C GLY A 29 11.86 -6.56 -8.46
N ASP A 30 11.71 -5.26 -8.21
CA ASP A 30 12.79 -4.46 -7.64
C ASP A 30 12.92 -4.77 -6.14
N GLU A 31 14.07 -5.24 -5.71
CA GLU A 31 14.30 -5.63 -4.32
C GLU A 31 14.24 -4.47 -3.31
N SER A 32 14.39 -3.23 -3.78
CA SER A 32 14.28 -2.06 -2.93
C SER A 32 12.84 -1.58 -2.74
N VAL A 33 11.89 -2.24 -3.40
CA VAL A 33 10.46 -1.89 -3.39
C VAL A 33 9.65 -2.99 -2.73
N VAL A 34 8.73 -2.60 -1.86
CA VAL A 34 7.77 -3.52 -1.23
C VAL A 34 6.37 -3.09 -1.62
N PHE A 35 5.65 -3.94 -2.34
CA PHE A 35 4.24 -3.72 -2.63
C PHE A 35 3.40 -4.23 -1.46
N VAL A 36 2.49 -3.40 -0.97
CA VAL A 36 1.63 -3.73 0.16
C VAL A 36 0.17 -3.59 -0.24
N ASP A 37 -0.57 -4.69 -0.15
CA ASP A 37 -2.00 -4.70 -0.42
C ASP A 37 -2.74 -4.58 0.91
N VAL A 38 -3.51 -3.50 1.06
CA VAL A 38 -4.21 -3.20 2.32
C VAL A 38 -5.68 -3.62 2.31
N ARG A 39 -6.11 -4.35 1.27
CA ARG A 39 -7.48 -4.90 1.23
C ARG A 39 -7.65 -5.96 2.32
N ASP A 40 -8.91 -6.21 2.68
CA ASP A 40 -9.24 -7.32 3.55
C ASP A 40 -8.81 -8.63 2.86
N ALA A 41 -8.04 -9.46 3.57
CA ALA A 41 -7.52 -10.70 3.01
C ALA A 41 -8.62 -11.63 2.46
N ASN A 42 -9.80 -11.59 3.06
CA ASN A 42 -10.93 -12.41 2.61
C ASN A 42 -11.49 -11.98 1.24
N SER A 43 -11.15 -10.77 0.80
CA SER A 43 -11.64 -10.25 -0.48
C SER A 43 -10.59 -10.35 -1.60
N ILE A 44 -9.40 -10.87 -1.30
CA ILE A 44 -8.28 -10.93 -2.24
C ILE A 44 -8.25 -12.26 -2.97
N GLU A 45 -8.29 -12.22 -4.31
CA GLU A 45 -8.08 -13.40 -5.16
C GLU A 45 -6.69 -13.36 -5.79
N THR A 46 -6.30 -12.19 -6.31
CA THR A 46 -5.00 -11.99 -6.94
C THR A 46 -4.33 -10.75 -6.38
N VAL A 47 -3.01 -10.75 -6.42
CA VAL A 47 -2.18 -9.64 -5.94
C VAL A 47 -1.13 -9.29 -6.99
N ILE A 48 -0.52 -8.12 -6.83
CA ILE A 48 0.69 -7.76 -7.58
C ILE A 48 1.78 -8.76 -7.19
N PRO A 49 2.56 -9.29 -8.14
CA PRO A 49 3.60 -10.28 -7.81
C PRO A 49 4.53 -9.79 -6.70
N GLY A 50 4.70 -10.62 -5.67
CA GLY A 50 5.54 -10.31 -4.52
C GLY A 50 4.90 -9.41 -3.47
N ALA A 51 3.66 -8.96 -3.67
CA ALA A 51 3.00 -8.10 -2.70
C ALA A 51 2.72 -8.84 -1.40
N ILE A 52 2.88 -8.12 -0.28
CA ILE A 52 2.48 -8.64 1.02
C ILE A 52 1.10 -8.11 1.37
N SER A 53 0.33 -8.92 2.09
CA SER A 53 -1.00 -8.54 2.55
C SER A 53 -0.89 -7.95 3.96
N VAL A 54 -1.29 -6.68 4.07
CA VAL A 54 -1.32 -5.98 5.35
C VAL A 54 -2.67 -5.27 5.44
N PRO A 55 -3.69 -5.92 6.00
CA PRO A 55 -5.00 -5.30 6.12
C PRO A 55 -4.88 -3.95 6.82
N ARG A 56 -5.62 -2.95 6.33
CA ARG A 56 -5.50 -1.58 6.85
C ARG A 56 -5.59 -1.52 8.38
N GLY A 57 -6.46 -2.32 8.99
CA GLY A 57 -6.66 -2.31 10.43
C GLY A 57 -5.46 -2.80 11.24
N MET A 58 -4.52 -3.48 10.61
CA MET A 58 -3.32 -4.01 11.27
C MET A 58 -2.04 -3.25 10.90
N LEU A 59 -2.14 -2.28 10.01
CA LEU A 59 -0.97 -1.61 9.44
C LEU A 59 0.00 -1.08 10.50
N GLU A 60 -0.49 -0.33 11.45
CA GLU A 60 0.35 0.29 12.47
C GLU A 60 1.09 -0.77 13.29
N PHE A 61 0.40 -1.85 13.63
CA PHE A 61 0.98 -2.93 14.43
C PHE A 61 1.99 -3.74 13.63
N HIS A 62 1.71 -3.98 12.36
CA HIS A 62 2.66 -4.71 11.49
C HIS A 62 3.90 -3.86 11.16
N ALA A 63 3.79 -2.54 11.22
CA ALA A 63 4.89 -1.63 10.90
C ALA A 63 5.78 -1.28 12.09
N ASP A 64 5.34 -1.56 13.32
CA ASP A 64 6.07 -1.17 14.53
C ASP A 64 6.87 -2.34 15.11
N PRO A 65 8.23 -2.26 15.09
CA PRO A 65 9.05 -3.34 15.67
C PRO A 65 8.82 -3.56 17.18
N GLU A 66 8.27 -2.57 17.89
CA GLU A 66 7.97 -2.74 19.31
C GLU A 66 6.81 -3.71 19.57
N PHE A 67 5.95 -3.92 18.57
CA PHE A 67 4.89 -4.92 18.63
C PHE A 67 5.40 -6.24 18.04
N GLU A 68 6.31 -6.90 18.76
CA GLU A 68 7.03 -8.07 18.26
C GLU A 68 6.15 -9.19 17.68
N ALA A 69 4.99 -9.44 18.29
CA ALA A 69 4.09 -10.50 17.84
C ALA A 69 3.45 -10.20 16.47
N PHE A 70 3.40 -8.93 16.07
CA PHE A 70 2.70 -8.50 14.87
C PHE A 70 3.62 -7.87 13.82
N HIS A 71 4.83 -7.50 14.20
CA HIS A 71 5.75 -6.81 13.29
C HIS A 71 6.09 -7.65 12.06
N LYS A 72 5.98 -7.03 10.89
CA LYS A 72 6.41 -7.60 9.62
C LYS A 72 7.69 -6.89 9.17
N PRO A 73 8.84 -7.59 9.19
CA PRO A 73 10.13 -6.96 8.82
C PRO A 73 10.17 -6.41 7.39
N GLU A 74 9.30 -6.89 6.51
CA GLU A 74 9.18 -6.39 5.14
C GLU A 74 8.80 -4.91 5.11
N LEU A 75 8.10 -4.44 6.16
CA LEU A 75 7.78 -3.01 6.31
C LEU A 75 9.00 -2.31 6.90
N ASP A 76 9.99 -2.11 6.04
CA ASP A 76 11.29 -1.53 6.38
C ASP A 76 11.31 -0.06 5.94
N PRO A 77 11.56 0.89 6.86
CA PRO A 77 11.61 2.31 6.51
C PRO A 77 12.64 2.68 5.44
N SER A 78 13.64 1.83 5.20
CA SER A 78 14.65 2.08 4.17
C SER A 78 14.17 1.71 2.76
N LYS A 79 13.04 1.02 2.67
CA LYS A 79 12.48 0.58 1.38
C LYS A 79 11.49 1.59 0.82
N HIS A 80 11.26 1.50 -0.49
CA HIS A 80 10.16 2.20 -1.13
C HIS A 80 8.91 1.36 -0.94
N ILE A 81 7.95 1.84 -0.16
CA ILE A 81 6.70 1.13 0.10
C ILE A 81 5.64 1.63 -0.88
N VAL A 82 5.06 0.73 -1.65
CA VAL A 82 4.02 1.05 -2.63
C VAL A 82 2.73 0.37 -2.21
N PHE A 83 1.75 1.18 -1.82
CA PHE A 83 0.46 0.69 -1.38
C PHE A 83 -0.53 0.52 -2.52
N THR A 84 -1.35 -0.51 -2.44
CA THR A 84 -2.50 -0.69 -3.32
C THR A 84 -3.71 -1.16 -2.50
N CYS A 85 -4.88 -0.87 -3.05
CA CYS A 85 -6.17 -1.34 -2.53
C CYS A 85 -7.12 -1.47 -3.71
N GLY A 86 -8.43 -1.53 -3.47
CA GLY A 86 -9.39 -1.65 -4.58
C GLY A 86 -9.38 -0.47 -5.54
N ALA A 87 -9.56 0.75 -5.03
CA ALA A 87 -9.71 1.96 -5.85
C ALA A 87 -8.67 3.07 -5.55
N GLY A 88 -7.77 2.85 -4.61
CA GLY A 88 -6.70 3.81 -4.30
C GLY A 88 -6.88 4.62 -3.03
N GLY A 89 -8.08 4.71 -2.47
CA GLY A 89 -8.35 5.52 -1.28
C GLY A 89 -7.70 4.98 0.00
N GLN A 90 -7.91 3.71 0.28
CA GLN A 90 -7.32 3.05 1.44
C GLN A 90 -5.79 3.06 1.36
N ALA A 91 -5.25 2.89 0.15
CA ALA A 91 -3.81 2.92 -0.09
C ALA A 91 -3.22 4.28 0.27
N ALA A 92 -3.87 5.36 -0.15
CA ALA A 92 -3.38 6.71 0.15
C ALA A 92 -3.42 7.00 1.65
N LEU A 93 -4.50 6.63 2.33
CA LEU A 93 -4.60 6.81 3.79
C LEU A 93 -3.54 5.99 4.52
N SER A 94 -3.28 4.77 4.06
CA SER A 94 -2.23 3.91 4.61
C SER A 94 -0.86 4.56 4.47
N GLY A 95 -0.59 5.13 3.30
CA GLY A 95 0.67 5.81 3.03
C GLY A 95 0.92 6.97 3.98
N LYS A 96 -0.10 7.79 4.21
CA LYS A 96 0.00 8.90 5.16
C LYS A 96 0.32 8.39 6.57
N THR A 97 -0.32 7.30 6.99
CA THR A 97 -0.07 6.71 8.29
C THR A 97 1.40 6.30 8.45
N LEU A 98 1.98 5.62 7.46
CA LEU A 98 3.39 5.24 7.53
C LEU A 98 4.32 6.45 7.49
N LYS A 99 3.96 7.51 6.77
CA LYS A 99 4.75 8.75 6.81
C LYS A 99 4.84 9.28 8.23
N GLU A 100 3.75 9.26 8.98
CA GLU A 100 3.74 9.68 10.38
C GLU A 100 4.59 8.77 11.26
N MET A 101 4.78 7.51 10.86
CA MET A 101 5.62 6.54 11.57
C MET A 101 7.10 6.58 11.15
N GLY A 102 7.49 7.55 10.33
CA GLY A 102 8.88 7.74 9.95
C GLY A 102 9.31 7.13 8.63
N PHE A 103 8.40 6.53 7.89
CA PHE A 103 8.68 6.04 6.54
C PHE A 103 8.69 7.23 5.59
N GLU A 104 9.74 7.42 4.82
CA GLU A 104 9.87 8.58 3.96
C GLU A 104 9.51 8.32 2.49
N ASN A 105 9.82 7.14 1.99
CA ASN A 105 9.61 6.80 0.58
C ASN A 105 8.34 5.98 0.40
N ILE A 106 7.22 6.67 0.28
CA ILE A 106 5.89 6.07 0.23
C ILE A 106 5.17 6.49 -1.06
N SER A 107 4.58 5.51 -1.73
CA SER A 107 3.73 5.76 -2.89
C SER A 107 2.43 4.97 -2.77
N SER A 108 1.40 5.43 -3.46
CA SER A 108 0.18 4.66 -3.68
C SER A 108 -0.11 4.60 -5.17
N ILE A 109 -0.72 3.51 -5.62
CA ILE A 109 -1.08 3.33 -7.03
C ILE A 109 -2.40 4.03 -7.31
N ASP A 110 -2.39 4.97 -8.25
CA ASP A 110 -3.58 5.68 -8.67
C ASP A 110 -4.62 4.71 -9.23
N GLY A 111 -5.82 4.75 -8.67
CA GLY A 111 -6.90 3.83 -9.06
C GLY A 111 -6.79 2.41 -8.49
N GLY A 112 -5.72 2.09 -7.77
CA GLY A 112 -5.55 0.80 -7.08
C GLY A 112 -5.60 -0.41 -8.00
N MET A 113 -6.05 -1.54 -7.44
CA MET A 113 -6.13 -2.80 -8.19
C MET A 113 -7.12 -2.75 -9.35
N GLY A 114 -8.17 -1.93 -9.24
CA GLY A 114 -9.09 -1.75 -10.35
C GLY A 114 -8.38 -1.23 -11.59
N ALA A 115 -7.57 -0.18 -11.43
CA ALA A 115 -6.78 0.39 -12.53
C ALA A 115 -5.68 -0.58 -12.99
N TRP A 116 -5.06 -1.29 -12.05
CA TRP A 116 -4.02 -2.27 -12.35
C TRP A 116 -4.53 -3.38 -13.26
N GLU A 117 -5.68 -3.95 -12.91
CA GLU A 117 -6.30 -5.04 -13.68
C GLU A 117 -6.79 -4.54 -15.04
N GLU A 118 -7.38 -3.35 -15.09
CA GLU A 118 -7.84 -2.75 -16.34
C GLU A 118 -6.68 -2.51 -17.32
N ALA A 119 -5.51 -2.19 -16.80
CA ALA A 119 -4.31 -2.00 -17.60
C ALA A 119 -3.55 -3.32 -17.89
N ASN A 120 -4.11 -4.45 -17.47
CA ASN A 120 -3.50 -5.78 -17.62
C ASN A 120 -2.14 -5.89 -16.94
N GLY A 121 -1.99 -5.24 -15.77
CA GLY A 121 -0.77 -5.36 -14.96
C GLY A 121 -0.58 -6.80 -14.50
N PRO A 122 0.68 -7.22 -14.26
CA PRO A 122 0.94 -8.60 -13.82
C PRO A 122 0.32 -8.88 -12.45
N THR A 123 -0.20 -10.10 -12.29
CA THR A 123 -0.78 -10.56 -11.03
C THR A 123 -0.38 -11.99 -10.76
N GLU A 124 -0.47 -12.39 -9.49
CA GLU A 124 -0.31 -13.78 -9.10
C GLU A 124 -1.42 -14.15 -8.12
N GLU A 125 -1.68 -15.43 -7.97
CA GLU A 125 -2.69 -15.91 -7.03
C GLU A 125 -2.28 -15.55 -5.60
N PHE A 126 -3.24 -15.04 -4.84
CA PHE A 126 -3.02 -14.75 -3.42
C PHE A 126 -3.12 -16.04 -2.61
N LYS A 127 -2.08 -16.34 -1.84
CA LYS A 127 -2.00 -17.60 -1.08
C LYS A 127 -2.14 -17.42 0.43
N GLY A 128 -2.72 -16.32 0.85
CA GLY A 128 -2.90 -16.03 2.26
C GLY A 128 -1.71 -15.33 2.86
#